data_c7dfe1941fdc7ca7f0b1f8118503f308
#
_entry.id   c7dfe1941fdc7ca7f0b1f8118503f308
#
_cell.length_a   1.000
_cell.length_b   1.000
_cell.length_c   1.000
_cell.angle_alpha   90.00
_cell.angle_beta   90.00
_cell.angle_gamma   90.00
#
_symmetry.space_group_name_H-M   'P 1'
#
loop_
_entity.id
_entity.type
_entity.pdbx_description
1 polymer ?
#
loop_
_entity_poly.entity_id
_entity_poly.type
_entity_poly.pdbx_seq_one_letter_code
_entity_poly.pdbx_strand_id
1 'polypeptide(L)'
;MSLRETQPVLVADIGGTHARFALAQPGNSKPETPTILMTALYPTLKEALQTFLQQVDHPELGGVAMCAAGPVQSTGAAARIEMTNCPWVVDAQAVAKATGCAAPVLVNDFTAAAVSLPHLHAEDLLQIGQGAAKPAAPIGVLGPGTGLGVSGLVPQTDGTYTALSGEGGHVSLAPGNEREISLLFHLMQTYGHVSAERVLCGPGLETLYAALGSLDGSPEIGKPTAADTARMAQERTSPLALETIEVFTGLLGSVAGDLALTLGATGGIYLAGGILPRWGDLLNHRLLRHRFEAKGRFKPYLADIPVYLVTAPDIALIGLTALARRG
;
A
#
# COMPACT_ATOMS: atom_id res chain seq x y z
N MET A 1 -3.86 -22.55 26.39
CA MET A 1 -3.24 -21.95 25.17
C MET A 1 -3.94 -22.57 23.98
N SER A 2 -4.45 -21.74 23.08
CA SER A 2 -5.05 -22.22 21.84
C SER A 2 -3.96 -22.75 20.89
N LEU A 3 -4.31 -23.63 19.93
CA LEU A 3 -3.36 -24.12 18.92
C LEU A 3 -2.67 -22.99 18.17
N ARG A 4 -3.34 -21.84 18.03
CA ARG A 4 -2.81 -20.62 17.37
C ARG A 4 -1.68 -19.93 18.11
N GLU A 5 -1.60 -20.14 19.43
CA GLU A 5 -0.54 -19.56 20.26
C GLU A 5 0.73 -20.41 20.28
N THR A 6 0.62 -21.70 19.93
CA THR A 6 1.71 -22.69 20.02
C THR A 6 2.25 -23.17 18.69
N GLN A 7 1.50 -22.92 17.59
CA GLN A 7 1.87 -23.34 16.24
C GLN A 7 2.24 -22.14 15.36
N PRO A 8 3.11 -22.32 14.34
CA PRO A 8 3.39 -21.27 13.38
C PRO A 8 2.14 -20.92 12.57
N VAL A 9 2.06 -19.68 12.11
CA VAL A 9 1.03 -19.24 11.16
C VAL A 9 1.66 -19.03 9.78
N LEU A 10 0.91 -19.39 8.73
CA LEU A 10 1.31 -19.16 7.36
C LEU A 10 0.72 -17.84 6.86
N VAL A 11 1.56 -17.01 6.28
CA VAL A 11 1.17 -15.73 5.67
C VAL A 11 1.65 -15.65 4.23
N ALA A 12 0.84 -15.07 3.35
CA ALA A 12 1.22 -14.91 1.96
C ALA A 12 0.70 -13.60 1.36
N ASP A 13 1.61 -12.87 0.69
CA ASP A 13 1.30 -11.71 -0.14
C ASP A 13 1.37 -12.11 -1.61
N ILE A 14 0.23 -12.13 -2.29
CA ILE A 14 0.09 -12.62 -3.65
C ILE A 14 0.03 -11.43 -4.61
N GLY A 15 1.17 -11.11 -5.20
CA GLY A 15 1.28 -10.10 -6.26
C GLY A 15 1.12 -10.68 -7.66
N GLY A 16 0.99 -9.82 -8.67
CA GLY A 16 0.84 -10.24 -10.07
C GLY A 16 2.07 -10.95 -10.66
N THR A 17 3.27 -10.61 -10.18
CA THR A 17 4.54 -11.17 -10.68
C THR A 17 5.20 -12.13 -9.69
N HIS A 18 5.04 -11.86 -8.41
CA HIS A 18 5.67 -12.62 -7.32
C HIS A 18 4.64 -12.92 -6.24
N ALA A 19 4.68 -14.12 -5.72
CA ALA A 19 3.98 -14.53 -4.50
C ALA A 19 5.02 -14.71 -3.39
N ARG A 20 4.79 -14.07 -2.24
CA ARG A 20 5.65 -14.13 -1.05
C ARG A 20 4.98 -14.96 0.01
N PHE A 21 5.61 -16.05 0.42
CA PHE A 21 5.12 -16.94 1.48
C PHE A 21 6.09 -16.92 2.65
N ALA A 22 5.57 -16.87 3.86
CA ALA A 22 6.38 -16.95 5.07
C ALA A 22 5.66 -17.67 6.20
N LEU A 23 6.42 -18.20 7.16
CA LEU A 23 5.93 -18.63 8.46
C LEU A 23 6.22 -17.56 9.49
N ALA A 24 5.31 -17.37 10.43
CA ALA A 24 5.57 -16.59 11.62
C ALA A 24 5.47 -17.50 12.85
N GLN A 25 6.62 -17.66 13.55
CA GLN A 25 6.73 -18.52 14.72
C GLN A 25 5.90 -18.00 15.90
N PRO A 26 5.46 -18.87 16.79
CA PRO A 26 4.71 -18.49 17.99
C PRO A 26 5.39 -17.34 18.75
N GLY A 27 4.61 -16.33 19.13
CA GLY A 27 5.11 -15.16 19.86
C GLY A 27 5.72 -14.03 18.98
N ASN A 28 6.12 -14.32 17.73
CA ASN A 28 6.73 -13.32 16.86
C ASN A 28 5.66 -12.52 16.09
N SER A 29 5.70 -11.20 16.14
CA SER A 29 4.86 -10.32 15.33
C SER A 29 5.36 -10.21 13.87
N LYS A 30 6.66 -10.36 13.64
CA LYS A 30 7.28 -10.37 12.31
C LYS A 30 7.45 -11.82 11.82
N PRO A 31 7.07 -12.12 10.56
CA PRO A 31 7.32 -13.42 9.96
C PRO A 31 8.81 -13.62 9.65
N GLU A 32 9.18 -14.86 9.35
CA GLU A 32 10.50 -15.19 8.80
C GLU A 32 10.70 -14.54 7.43
N THR A 33 11.94 -14.59 6.94
CA THR A 33 12.25 -14.12 5.57
C THR A 33 11.37 -14.85 4.55
N PRO A 34 10.62 -14.13 3.71
CA PRO A 34 9.69 -14.79 2.81
C PRO A 34 10.38 -15.55 1.68
N THR A 35 9.85 -16.72 1.36
CA THR A 35 10.13 -17.40 0.09
C THR A 35 9.38 -16.68 -1.02
N ILE A 36 10.10 -16.25 -2.04
CA ILE A 36 9.54 -15.52 -3.18
C ILE A 36 9.44 -16.46 -4.37
N LEU A 37 8.23 -16.70 -4.86
CA LEU A 37 7.96 -17.52 -6.03
C LEU A 37 7.44 -16.64 -7.18
N MET A 38 7.96 -16.85 -8.39
CA MET A 38 7.45 -16.16 -9.58
C MET A 38 6.11 -16.77 -10.00
N THR A 39 5.05 -15.98 -10.06
CA THR A 39 3.69 -16.44 -10.38
C THR A 39 3.61 -17.10 -11.75
N ALA A 40 4.38 -16.62 -12.72
CA ALA A 40 4.45 -17.18 -14.08
C ALA A 40 4.98 -18.62 -14.15
N LEU A 41 5.63 -19.12 -13.10
CA LEU A 41 6.16 -20.49 -13.06
C LEU A 41 5.16 -21.52 -12.54
N TYR A 42 4.00 -21.07 -12.05
CA TYR A 42 2.99 -21.94 -11.47
C TYR A 42 1.63 -21.67 -12.12
N PRO A 43 0.94 -22.71 -12.61
CA PRO A 43 -0.39 -22.56 -13.21
C PRO A 43 -1.43 -21.97 -12.24
N THR A 44 -1.35 -22.31 -10.95
CA THR A 44 -2.30 -21.88 -9.92
C THR A 44 -1.60 -21.55 -8.60
N LEU A 45 -2.28 -20.77 -7.74
CA LEU A 45 -1.85 -20.54 -6.36
C LEU A 45 -1.62 -21.85 -5.60
N LYS A 46 -2.47 -22.88 -5.86
CA LYS A 46 -2.38 -24.17 -5.17
C LYS A 46 -1.02 -24.82 -5.35
N GLU A 47 -0.47 -24.82 -6.57
CA GLU A 47 0.83 -25.45 -6.86
C GLU A 47 1.98 -24.66 -6.23
N ALA A 48 1.93 -23.32 -6.29
CA ALA A 48 2.89 -22.47 -5.60
C ALA A 48 2.87 -22.68 -4.09
N LEU A 49 1.68 -22.74 -3.48
CA LEU A 49 1.50 -23.01 -2.06
C LEU A 49 2.01 -24.40 -1.66
N GLN A 50 1.75 -25.43 -2.48
CA GLN A 50 2.26 -26.78 -2.25
C GLN A 50 3.79 -26.82 -2.30
N THR A 51 4.40 -26.10 -3.26
CA THR A 51 5.87 -25.98 -3.34
C THR A 51 6.44 -25.35 -2.07
N PHE A 52 5.83 -24.26 -1.58
CA PHE A 52 6.25 -23.65 -0.33
C PHE A 52 6.10 -24.59 0.88
N LEU A 53 4.94 -25.25 1.02
CA LEU A 53 4.69 -26.18 2.13
C LEU A 53 5.69 -27.35 2.15
N GLN A 54 6.10 -27.86 0.97
CA GLN A 54 7.14 -28.89 0.88
C GLN A 54 8.51 -28.37 1.37
N GLN A 55 8.85 -27.10 1.08
CA GLN A 55 10.12 -26.51 1.51
C GLN A 55 10.20 -26.32 3.03
N VAL A 56 9.07 -26.23 3.71
CA VAL A 56 8.97 -26.05 5.16
C VAL A 56 8.45 -27.29 5.89
N ASP A 57 8.57 -28.47 5.27
CA ASP A 57 8.24 -29.78 5.83
C ASP A 57 6.80 -29.90 6.37
N HIS A 58 5.82 -29.23 5.74
CA HIS A 58 4.39 -29.31 6.06
C HIS A 58 4.07 -29.15 7.57
N PRO A 59 4.43 -28.05 8.23
CA PRO A 59 4.16 -27.89 9.65
C PRO A 59 2.66 -27.84 9.93
N GLU A 60 2.26 -28.25 11.12
CA GLU A 60 0.91 -27.97 11.63
C GLU A 60 0.76 -26.47 11.84
N LEU A 61 -0.28 -25.89 11.23
CA LEU A 61 -0.49 -24.44 11.21
C LEU A 61 -1.57 -24.01 12.22
N GLY A 62 -1.25 -23.04 13.06
CA GLY A 62 -2.20 -22.40 13.97
C GLY A 62 -3.18 -21.45 13.27
N GLY A 63 -2.83 -20.97 12.06
CA GLY A 63 -3.67 -20.09 11.26
C GLY A 63 -3.04 -19.80 9.89
N VAL A 64 -3.86 -19.31 8.97
CA VAL A 64 -3.45 -18.91 7.62
C VAL A 64 -4.07 -17.55 7.28
N ALA A 65 -3.27 -16.61 6.80
CA ALA A 65 -3.79 -15.37 6.23
C ALA A 65 -3.08 -15.04 4.92
N MET A 66 -3.83 -14.62 3.92
CA MET A 66 -3.30 -14.23 2.62
C MET A 66 -3.89 -12.91 2.15
N CYS A 67 -3.10 -12.11 1.45
CA CYS A 67 -3.61 -10.95 0.75
C CYS A 67 -3.30 -11.03 -0.75
N ALA A 68 -4.08 -10.29 -1.52
CA ALA A 68 -3.83 -10.06 -2.93
C ALA A 68 -4.39 -8.70 -3.36
N ALA A 69 -3.85 -8.16 -4.46
CA ALA A 69 -4.37 -6.95 -5.08
C ALA A 69 -5.74 -7.24 -5.72
N GLY A 70 -6.78 -6.63 -5.20
CA GLY A 70 -8.16 -6.74 -5.68
C GLY A 70 -9.19 -6.77 -4.55
N PRO A 71 -10.46 -6.55 -4.88
CA PRO A 71 -11.54 -6.61 -3.90
C PRO A 71 -11.80 -8.04 -3.42
N VAL A 72 -12.01 -8.19 -2.11
CA VAL A 72 -12.43 -9.46 -1.54
C VAL A 72 -13.93 -9.65 -1.80
N GLN A 73 -14.26 -10.65 -2.58
CA GLN A 73 -15.64 -11.08 -2.80
C GLN A 73 -16.03 -12.04 -1.67
N SER A 74 -17.17 -11.79 -1.04
CA SER A 74 -17.70 -12.56 0.08
C SER A 74 -16.81 -12.54 1.33
N THR A 75 -17.21 -13.24 2.38
CA THR A 75 -16.49 -13.31 3.66
C THR A 75 -16.39 -14.74 4.17
N GLY A 76 -15.49 -14.98 5.11
CA GLY A 76 -15.29 -16.29 5.74
C GLY A 76 -14.89 -17.37 4.74
N ALA A 77 -15.48 -18.56 4.84
CA ALA A 77 -15.15 -19.69 3.99
C ALA A 77 -15.47 -19.48 2.49
N ALA A 78 -16.32 -18.52 2.15
CA ALA A 78 -16.65 -18.15 0.77
C ALA A 78 -15.78 -17.01 0.22
N ALA A 79 -14.81 -16.52 1.00
CA ALA A 79 -13.95 -15.42 0.60
C ALA A 79 -13.11 -15.80 -0.63
N ARG A 80 -13.04 -14.87 -1.58
CA ARG A 80 -12.35 -15.05 -2.85
C ARG A 80 -11.80 -13.72 -3.36
N ILE A 81 -10.62 -13.74 -3.95
CA ILE A 81 -10.01 -12.59 -4.63
C ILE A 81 -9.64 -13.03 -6.04
N GLU A 82 -10.20 -12.36 -7.03
CA GLU A 82 -9.80 -12.48 -8.44
C GLU A 82 -8.77 -11.39 -8.74
N MET A 83 -7.59 -11.79 -9.16
CA MET A 83 -6.49 -10.86 -9.39
C MET A 83 -6.58 -10.26 -10.79
N THR A 84 -6.36 -8.95 -10.91
CA THR A 84 -6.43 -8.25 -12.20
C THR A 84 -5.25 -8.57 -13.11
N ASN A 85 -4.07 -8.76 -12.54
CA ASN A 85 -2.80 -8.90 -13.29
C ASN A 85 -2.17 -10.29 -13.18
N CYS A 86 -2.94 -11.29 -12.77
CA CYS A 86 -2.52 -12.67 -12.64
C CYS A 86 -3.73 -13.59 -12.83
N PRO A 87 -3.62 -14.73 -13.53
CA PRO A 87 -4.74 -15.63 -13.73
C PRO A 87 -5.14 -16.40 -12.46
N TRP A 88 -4.45 -16.20 -11.36
CA TRP A 88 -4.73 -16.89 -10.12
C TRP A 88 -5.97 -16.33 -9.43
N VAL A 89 -6.63 -17.23 -8.75
CA VAL A 89 -7.71 -16.92 -7.82
C VAL A 89 -7.28 -17.34 -6.43
N VAL A 90 -7.34 -16.42 -5.48
CA VAL A 90 -7.13 -16.73 -4.06
C VAL A 90 -8.48 -17.10 -3.48
N ASP A 91 -8.70 -18.36 -3.22
CA ASP A 91 -9.97 -18.93 -2.76
C ASP A 91 -9.80 -19.59 -1.38
N ALA A 92 -10.61 -19.15 -0.40
CA ALA A 92 -10.48 -19.61 0.99
C ALA A 92 -10.66 -21.12 1.15
N GLN A 93 -11.57 -21.73 0.41
CA GLN A 93 -11.79 -23.18 0.49
C GLN A 93 -10.61 -23.96 -0.08
N ALA A 94 -10.06 -23.48 -1.21
CA ALA A 94 -8.88 -24.09 -1.82
C ALA A 94 -7.65 -23.98 -0.90
N VAL A 95 -7.47 -22.83 -0.25
CA VAL A 95 -6.40 -22.62 0.74
C VAL A 95 -6.61 -23.52 1.96
N ALA A 96 -7.82 -23.58 2.51
CA ALA A 96 -8.15 -24.45 3.64
C ALA A 96 -7.82 -25.93 3.34
N LYS A 97 -8.20 -26.41 2.15
CA LYS A 97 -7.89 -27.77 1.72
C LYS A 97 -6.40 -28.04 1.54
N ALA A 98 -5.64 -27.05 1.07
CA ALA A 98 -4.21 -27.21 0.84
C ALA A 98 -3.39 -27.15 2.14
N THR A 99 -3.84 -26.38 3.13
CA THR A 99 -3.09 -26.11 4.37
C THR A 99 -3.60 -26.88 5.58
N GLY A 100 -4.79 -27.49 5.50
CA GLY A 100 -5.48 -28.09 6.67
C GLY A 100 -6.08 -27.06 7.64
N CYS A 101 -5.93 -25.77 7.40
CA CYS A 101 -6.49 -24.71 8.23
C CYS A 101 -7.96 -24.45 7.86
N ALA A 102 -8.90 -24.66 8.80
CA ALA A 102 -10.33 -24.60 8.52
C ALA A 102 -10.87 -23.22 8.14
N ALA A 103 -10.21 -22.15 8.58
CA ALA A 103 -10.68 -20.77 8.39
C ALA A 103 -9.53 -19.82 8.01
N PRO A 104 -9.01 -19.91 6.78
CA PRO A 104 -8.01 -18.97 6.31
C PRO A 104 -8.63 -17.59 6.15
N VAL A 105 -7.85 -16.54 6.50
CA VAL A 105 -8.27 -15.14 6.36
C VAL A 105 -7.76 -14.61 5.03
N LEU A 106 -8.66 -14.08 4.19
CA LEU A 106 -8.31 -13.40 2.95
C LEU A 106 -8.63 -11.92 3.06
N VAL A 107 -7.68 -11.06 2.70
CA VAL A 107 -7.85 -9.61 2.70
C VAL A 107 -7.22 -8.97 1.46
N ASN A 108 -7.59 -7.73 1.18
CA ASN A 108 -6.85 -6.91 0.21
C ASN A 108 -5.44 -6.59 0.75
N ASP A 109 -4.47 -6.36 -0.13
CA ASP A 109 -3.08 -6.06 0.23
C ASP A 109 -2.94 -4.80 1.10
N PHE A 110 -3.70 -3.73 0.81
CA PHE A 110 -3.70 -2.52 1.63
C PHE A 110 -4.46 -2.68 2.95
N THR A 111 -5.44 -3.56 3.03
CA THR A 111 -6.03 -3.97 4.31
C THR A 111 -4.98 -4.65 5.20
N ALA A 112 -4.18 -5.56 4.62
CA ALA A 112 -3.07 -6.19 5.34
C ALA A 112 -2.02 -5.15 5.79
N ALA A 113 -1.64 -4.22 4.89
CA ALA A 113 -0.75 -3.12 5.22
C ALA A 113 -1.29 -2.24 6.36
N ALA A 114 -2.59 -1.90 6.36
CA ALA A 114 -3.21 -1.15 7.44
C ALA A 114 -3.11 -1.91 8.78
N VAL A 115 -3.45 -3.19 8.81
CA VAL A 115 -3.39 -4.02 10.03
C VAL A 115 -1.98 -4.14 10.59
N SER A 116 -0.93 -3.97 9.79
CA SER A 116 0.46 -3.99 10.26
C SER A 116 0.82 -2.78 11.14
N LEU A 117 0.19 -1.61 10.93
CA LEU A 117 0.64 -0.35 11.50
C LEU A 117 0.80 -0.33 13.03
N PRO A 118 -0.12 -0.92 13.82
CA PRO A 118 0.05 -1.01 15.28
C PRO A 118 1.20 -1.94 15.72
N HIS A 119 1.77 -2.72 14.80
CA HIS A 119 2.85 -3.68 15.05
C HIS A 119 4.22 -3.20 14.54
N LEU A 120 4.27 -1.99 13.95
CA LEU A 120 5.53 -1.38 13.51
C LEU A 120 6.24 -0.71 14.69
N HIS A 121 7.57 -0.75 14.68
CA HIS A 121 8.42 -0.10 15.65
C HIS A 121 8.96 1.24 15.11
N ALA A 122 9.58 2.03 15.98
CA ALA A 122 10.12 3.34 15.59
C ALA A 122 11.17 3.25 14.47
N GLU A 123 11.96 2.17 14.43
CA GLU A 123 12.94 1.91 13.37
C GLU A 123 12.32 1.60 12.00
N ASP A 124 11.05 1.20 11.98
CA ASP A 124 10.29 0.89 10.77
C ASP A 124 9.69 2.15 10.12
N LEU A 125 9.85 3.32 10.76
CA LEU A 125 9.14 4.55 10.42
C LEU A 125 10.10 5.75 10.33
N LEU A 126 9.92 6.57 9.31
CA LEU A 126 10.56 7.88 9.20
C LEU A 126 9.47 8.97 9.29
N GLN A 127 9.50 9.79 10.33
CA GLN A 127 8.53 10.85 10.49
C GLN A 127 8.84 12.03 9.54
N ILE A 128 7.80 12.48 8.81
CA ILE A 128 7.85 13.63 7.91
C ILE A 128 7.18 14.83 8.59
N GLY A 129 7.99 15.80 8.97
CA GLY A 129 7.53 17.00 9.69
C GLY A 129 7.27 16.76 11.16
N GLN A 130 6.32 17.50 11.73
CA GLN A 130 5.97 17.46 13.15
C GLN A 130 4.59 16.80 13.35
N GLY A 131 4.17 16.73 14.58
CA GLY A 131 2.92 16.14 15.03
C GLY A 131 3.15 14.94 15.94
N ALA A 132 2.12 14.58 16.70
CA ALA A 132 2.16 13.44 17.62
C ALA A 132 0.88 12.61 17.48
N ALA A 133 1.03 11.30 17.36
CA ALA A 133 -0.09 10.39 17.26
C ALA A 133 -0.94 10.42 18.53
N LYS A 134 -2.25 10.59 18.39
CA LYS A 134 -3.17 10.44 19.51
C LYS A 134 -3.43 8.94 19.74
N PRO A 135 -3.35 8.47 20.99
CA PRO A 135 -3.65 7.07 21.29
C PRO A 135 -5.12 6.76 21.00
N ALA A 136 -5.41 5.53 20.63
CA ALA A 136 -6.76 5.05 20.32
C ALA A 136 -7.53 5.97 19.36
N ALA A 137 -6.87 6.47 18.32
CA ALA A 137 -7.43 7.33 17.30
C ALA A 137 -7.38 6.64 15.93
N PRO A 138 -8.24 7.05 14.96
CA PRO A 138 -8.16 6.53 13.61
C PRO A 138 -6.80 6.80 12.97
N ILE A 139 -6.36 5.87 12.13
CA ILE A 139 -5.10 5.89 11.39
C ILE A 139 -5.44 5.78 9.90
N GLY A 140 -4.74 6.52 9.05
CA GLY A 140 -4.84 6.36 7.60
C GLY A 140 -3.56 5.81 7.01
N VAL A 141 -3.68 5.02 5.96
CA VAL A 141 -2.54 4.55 5.16
C VAL A 141 -2.84 4.71 3.69
N LEU A 142 -1.86 5.19 2.96
CA LEU A 142 -1.89 5.24 1.51
C LEU A 142 -0.50 4.92 0.97
N GLY A 143 -0.43 4.37 -0.24
CA GLY A 143 0.86 4.01 -0.78
C GLY A 143 0.87 3.77 -2.28
N PRO A 144 1.71 4.54 -2.99
CA PRO A 144 1.93 4.33 -4.41
C PRO A 144 2.77 3.07 -4.65
N GLY A 145 2.26 2.23 -5.54
CA GLY A 145 2.90 1.02 -6.05
C GLY A 145 2.57 0.84 -7.53
N THR A 146 2.09 -0.33 -7.93
CA THR A 146 1.50 -0.56 -9.27
C THR A 146 0.20 0.26 -9.43
N GLY A 147 -0.57 0.41 -8.34
CA GLY A 147 -1.69 1.31 -8.18
C GLY A 147 -1.48 2.24 -6.98
N LEU A 148 -2.54 2.90 -6.51
CA LEU A 148 -2.58 3.67 -5.28
C LEU A 148 -3.50 2.97 -4.27
N GLY A 149 -2.92 2.19 -3.36
CA GLY A 149 -3.68 1.62 -2.26
C GLY A 149 -4.00 2.66 -1.19
N VAL A 150 -5.20 2.57 -0.64
CA VAL A 150 -5.68 3.43 0.45
C VAL A 150 -6.50 2.61 1.41
N SER A 151 -6.24 2.75 2.70
CA SER A 151 -6.98 2.07 3.76
C SER A 151 -6.92 2.90 5.04
N GLY A 152 -7.54 2.43 6.10
CA GLY A 152 -7.47 3.04 7.42
C GLY A 152 -7.79 2.05 8.53
N LEU A 153 -7.50 2.44 9.75
CA LEU A 153 -7.84 1.69 10.95
C LEU A 153 -8.74 2.52 11.86
N VAL A 154 -9.81 1.93 12.33
CA VAL A 154 -10.71 2.51 13.32
C VAL A 154 -10.52 1.77 14.64
N PRO A 155 -10.17 2.49 15.74
CA PRO A 155 -9.99 1.86 17.03
C PRO A 155 -11.32 1.34 17.58
N GLN A 156 -11.27 0.20 18.26
CA GLN A 156 -12.39 -0.41 18.96
C GLN A 156 -12.26 -0.21 20.49
N THR A 157 -13.35 -0.38 21.20
CA THR A 157 -13.39 -0.21 22.67
C THR A 157 -12.55 -1.23 23.44
N ASP A 158 -12.27 -2.37 22.83
CA ASP A 158 -11.43 -3.44 23.38
C ASP A 158 -9.93 -3.24 23.13
N GLY A 159 -9.54 -2.10 22.53
CA GLY A 159 -8.16 -1.77 22.18
C GLY A 159 -7.68 -2.37 20.85
N THR A 160 -8.52 -3.09 20.14
CA THR A 160 -8.23 -3.59 18.79
C THR A 160 -8.52 -2.52 17.74
N TYR A 161 -8.20 -2.83 16.48
CA TYR A 161 -8.52 -1.99 15.33
C TYR A 161 -9.30 -2.79 14.29
N THR A 162 -10.28 -2.14 13.67
CA THR A 162 -10.95 -2.61 12.47
C THR A 162 -10.39 -1.90 11.26
N ALA A 163 -9.94 -2.67 10.25
CA ALA A 163 -9.46 -2.10 9.00
C ALA A 163 -10.64 -1.69 8.12
N LEU A 164 -10.49 -0.55 7.46
CA LEU A 164 -11.41 -0.07 6.43
C LEU A 164 -10.96 -0.58 5.07
N SER A 165 -11.76 -1.43 4.47
CA SER A 165 -11.55 -1.89 3.10
C SER A 165 -12.24 -0.92 2.14
N GLY A 166 -11.48 -0.25 1.28
CA GLY A 166 -12.00 0.74 0.33
C GLY A 166 -11.08 0.90 -0.87
N GLU A 167 -11.59 1.60 -1.88
CA GLU A 167 -10.90 1.92 -3.14
C GLU A 167 -10.56 3.42 -3.20
N GLY A 168 -9.94 3.93 -2.13
CA GLY A 168 -9.66 5.36 -1.97
C GLY A 168 -8.66 5.94 -2.98
N GLY A 169 -7.91 5.10 -3.69
CA GLY A 169 -7.07 5.53 -4.81
C GLY A 169 -7.88 6.03 -6.01
N HIS A 170 -9.13 5.60 -6.14
CA HIS A 170 -10.01 5.99 -7.25
C HIS A 170 -10.84 7.25 -7.01
N VAL A 171 -10.64 7.95 -5.88
CA VAL A 171 -11.27 9.26 -5.67
C VAL A 171 -10.75 10.29 -6.68
N SER A 172 -11.57 11.31 -6.99
CA SER A 172 -11.18 12.37 -7.92
C SER A 172 -9.95 13.13 -7.43
N LEU A 173 -8.99 13.36 -8.33
CA LEU A 173 -7.81 14.15 -8.04
C LEU A 173 -8.19 15.63 -7.87
N ALA A 174 -7.72 16.26 -6.80
CA ALA A 174 -7.91 17.70 -6.55
C ALA A 174 -6.59 18.46 -6.77
N PRO A 175 -6.54 19.43 -7.72
CA PRO A 175 -5.37 20.28 -7.94
C PRO A 175 -5.23 21.32 -6.80
N GLY A 176 -4.00 21.66 -6.45
CA GLY A 176 -3.70 22.63 -5.40
C GLY A 176 -2.99 23.90 -5.90
N ASN A 177 -2.72 24.02 -7.21
CA ASN A 177 -2.12 25.19 -7.83
C ASN A 177 -2.46 25.25 -9.34
N GLU A 178 -2.10 26.37 -10.01
CA GLU A 178 -2.43 26.59 -11.43
C GLU A 178 -1.79 25.57 -12.37
N ARG A 179 -0.57 25.13 -12.09
CA ARG A 179 0.12 24.09 -12.89
C ARG A 179 -0.64 22.76 -12.83
N GLU A 180 -1.10 22.38 -11.64
CA GLU A 180 -1.90 21.17 -11.44
C GLU A 180 -3.32 21.30 -12.02
N ILE A 181 -3.93 22.52 -12.06
CA ILE A 181 -5.20 22.76 -12.77
C ILE A 181 -5.00 22.50 -14.25
N SER A 182 -3.95 23.05 -14.86
CA SER A 182 -3.63 22.86 -16.29
C SER A 182 -3.37 21.38 -16.59
N LEU A 183 -2.63 20.70 -15.72
CA LEU A 183 -2.35 19.26 -15.80
C LEU A 183 -3.65 18.44 -15.73
N LEU A 184 -4.50 18.69 -14.74
CA LEU A 184 -5.79 18.00 -14.58
C LEU A 184 -6.68 18.20 -15.82
N PHE A 185 -6.78 19.44 -16.31
CA PHE A 185 -7.54 19.75 -17.53
C PHE A 185 -7.02 18.97 -18.74
N HIS A 186 -5.70 18.91 -18.93
CA HIS A 186 -5.08 18.13 -20.00
C HIS A 186 -5.39 16.62 -19.87
N LEU A 187 -5.26 16.05 -18.66
CA LEU A 187 -5.55 14.65 -18.42
C LEU A 187 -7.03 14.29 -18.60
N MET A 188 -7.95 15.20 -18.26
CA MET A 188 -9.38 14.99 -18.47
C MET A 188 -9.77 14.83 -19.95
N GLN A 189 -9.01 15.42 -20.88
CA GLN A 189 -9.26 15.23 -22.33
C GLN A 189 -9.02 13.77 -22.74
N THR A 190 -8.13 13.05 -22.04
CA THR A 190 -7.79 11.66 -22.36
C THR A 190 -8.62 10.66 -21.55
N TYR A 191 -8.81 10.92 -20.26
CA TYR A 191 -9.36 9.94 -19.33
C TYR A 191 -10.80 10.23 -18.88
N GLY A 192 -11.34 11.43 -19.17
CA GLY A 192 -12.60 11.89 -18.59
C GLY A 192 -12.49 12.06 -17.07
N HIS A 193 -12.61 10.98 -16.31
CA HIS A 193 -12.33 10.98 -14.87
C HIS A 193 -10.84 10.78 -14.58
N VAL A 194 -10.25 11.68 -13.81
CA VAL A 194 -8.85 11.57 -13.33
C VAL A 194 -8.86 11.27 -11.85
N SER A 195 -8.58 10.03 -11.51
CA SER A 195 -8.45 9.59 -10.11
C SER A 195 -7.07 9.96 -9.53
N ALA A 196 -6.95 9.92 -8.20
CA ALA A 196 -5.65 10.05 -7.53
C ALA A 196 -4.66 8.98 -8.02
N GLU A 197 -5.09 7.73 -8.17
CA GLU A 197 -4.28 6.63 -8.70
C GLU A 197 -3.76 6.89 -10.11
N ARG A 198 -4.54 7.60 -10.96
CA ARG A 198 -4.14 7.89 -12.34
C ARG A 198 -2.76 8.56 -12.43
N VAL A 199 -2.36 9.24 -11.38
CA VAL A 199 -1.09 9.98 -11.31
C VAL A 199 -0.19 9.55 -10.15
N LEU A 200 -0.73 8.97 -9.07
CA LEU A 200 0.02 8.61 -7.87
C LEU A 200 0.33 7.11 -7.80
N CYS A 201 0.93 6.58 -8.85
CA CYS A 201 1.44 5.20 -8.90
C CYS A 201 2.58 5.12 -9.92
N GLY A 202 3.17 3.93 -10.13
CA GLY A 202 4.23 3.74 -11.13
C GLY A 202 3.81 4.20 -12.53
N PRO A 203 2.79 3.61 -13.15
CA PRO A 203 2.25 4.08 -14.44
C PRO A 203 1.78 5.53 -14.42
N GLY A 204 1.35 6.02 -13.26
CA GLY A 204 0.94 7.41 -13.05
C GLY A 204 2.10 8.39 -13.18
N LEU A 205 3.30 7.99 -12.75
CA LEU A 205 4.50 8.81 -12.92
C LEU A 205 4.85 9.02 -14.40
N GLU A 206 4.70 7.96 -15.22
CA GLU A 206 4.85 8.03 -16.68
C GLU A 206 3.79 8.95 -17.32
N THR A 207 2.56 8.87 -16.81
CA THR A 207 1.45 9.73 -17.23
C THR A 207 1.72 11.21 -16.90
N LEU A 208 2.22 11.49 -15.69
CA LEU A 208 2.60 12.84 -15.28
C LEU A 208 3.71 13.41 -16.17
N TYR A 209 4.77 12.63 -16.39
CA TYR A 209 5.90 13.06 -17.23
C TYR A 209 5.45 13.45 -18.63
N ALA A 210 4.66 12.57 -19.27
CA ALA A 210 4.15 12.83 -20.63
C ALA A 210 3.21 14.05 -20.69
N ALA A 211 2.32 14.20 -19.69
CA ALA A 211 1.36 15.30 -19.65
C ALA A 211 2.06 16.65 -19.39
N LEU A 212 3.02 16.71 -18.49
CA LEU A 212 3.82 17.93 -18.22
C LEU A 212 4.62 18.33 -19.46
N GLY A 213 5.30 17.37 -20.11
CA GLY A 213 6.02 17.64 -21.36
C GLY A 213 5.12 18.16 -22.48
N SER A 214 3.90 17.63 -22.62
CA SER A 214 2.92 18.11 -23.58
C SER A 214 2.47 19.55 -23.29
N LEU A 215 2.26 19.90 -22.03
CA LEU A 215 1.90 21.26 -21.61
C LEU A 215 3.00 22.28 -21.94
N ASP A 216 4.26 21.86 -21.96
CA ASP A 216 5.42 22.70 -22.27
C ASP A 216 5.77 22.67 -23.77
N GLY A 217 4.88 22.12 -24.61
CA GLY A 217 5.08 22.07 -26.06
C GLY A 217 6.10 21.05 -26.54
N SER A 218 6.42 20.05 -25.71
CA SER A 218 7.37 18.98 -26.00
C SER A 218 6.70 17.59 -25.95
N PRO A 219 5.69 17.30 -26.79
CA PRO A 219 4.91 16.07 -26.67
C PRO A 219 5.69 14.79 -27.05
N GLU A 220 6.80 14.93 -27.74
CA GLU A 220 7.58 13.82 -28.33
C GLU A 220 8.79 13.36 -27.46
N ILE A 221 8.92 13.91 -26.28
CA ILE A 221 9.93 13.41 -25.35
C ILE A 221 9.49 12.02 -24.94
N GLY A 222 10.23 10.99 -25.32
CA GLY A 222 9.87 9.58 -25.12
C GLY A 222 9.17 9.30 -23.78
N LYS A 223 8.50 8.19 -23.64
CA LYS A 223 7.82 7.80 -22.38
C LYS A 223 8.80 7.01 -21.51
N PRO A 224 9.63 7.68 -20.67
CA PRO A 224 10.50 6.98 -19.75
C PRO A 224 9.65 6.18 -18.75
N THR A 225 10.17 5.05 -18.32
CA THR A 225 9.55 4.30 -17.24
C THR A 225 9.56 5.10 -15.93
N ALA A 226 8.72 4.74 -14.98
CA ALA A 226 8.74 5.35 -13.64
C ALA A 226 10.16 5.30 -13.00
N ALA A 227 10.89 4.20 -13.20
CA ALA A 227 12.26 4.04 -12.72
C ALA A 227 13.24 4.99 -13.44
N ASP A 228 13.11 5.13 -14.76
CA ASP A 228 13.93 6.06 -15.53
C ASP A 228 13.66 7.52 -15.16
N THR A 229 12.40 7.89 -14.96
CA THR A 229 12.01 9.22 -14.50
C THR A 229 12.63 9.53 -13.14
N ALA A 230 12.54 8.61 -12.18
CA ALA A 230 13.15 8.79 -10.87
C ALA A 230 14.69 8.89 -10.97
N ARG A 231 15.32 8.05 -11.79
CA ARG A 231 16.78 8.09 -12.03
C ARG A 231 17.21 9.42 -12.65
N MET A 232 16.54 9.89 -13.70
CA MET A 232 16.84 11.18 -14.35
C MET A 232 16.67 12.36 -13.40
N ALA A 233 15.67 12.31 -12.52
CA ALA A 233 15.48 13.33 -11.49
C ALA A 233 16.60 13.28 -10.44
N GLN A 234 17.01 12.11 -10.00
CA GLN A 234 18.09 11.92 -9.02
C GLN A 234 19.44 12.37 -9.57
N GLU A 235 19.74 12.06 -10.83
CA GLU A 235 20.94 12.50 -11.54
C GLU A 235 20.87 13.97 -12.02
N ARG A 236 19.71 14.62 -11.88
CA ARG A 236 19.43 15.98 -12.36
C ARG A 236 19.68 16.17 -13.85
N THR A 237 19.51 15.13 -14.64
CA THR A 237 19.72 15.14 -16.09
C THR A 237 18.51 15.65 -16.88
N SER A 238 17.33 15.73 -16.26
CA SER A 238 16.08 16.20 -16.88
C SER A 238 15.30 17.14 -15.94
N PRO A 239 15.15 18.42 -16.28
CA PRO A 239 14.28 19.34 -15.53
C PRO A 239 12.83 18.85 -15.46
N LEU A 240 12.31 18.26 -16.54
CA LEU A 240 10.97 17.69 -16.59
C LEU A 240 10.81 16.51 -15.62
N ALA A 241 11.83 15.66 -15.49
CA ALA A 241 11.80 14.57 -14.51
C ALA A 241 11.78 15.11 -13.07
N LEU A 242 12.55 16.14 -12.77
CA LEU A 242 12.51 16.80 -11.46
C LEU A 242 11.12 17.39 -11.17
N GLU A 243 10.54 18.14 -12.12
CA GLU A 243 9.19 18.69 -11.98
C GLU A 243 8.15 17.55 -11.78
N THR A 244 8.28 16.45 -12.52
CA THR A 244 7.38 15.31 -12.39
C THR A 244 7.38 14.74 -10.97
N ILE A 245 8.57 14.58 -10.37
CA ILE A 245 8.71 14.12 -8.98
C ILE A 245 8.14 15.14 -7.98
N GLU A 246 8.35 16.44 -8.21
CA GLU A 246 7.81 17.50 -7.36
C GLU A 246 6.28 17.54 -7.41
N VAL A 247 5.69 17.48 -8.61
CA VAL A 247 4.24 17.45 -8.79
C VAL A 247 3.65 16.19 -8.12
N PHE A 248 4.25 15.03 -8.35
CA PHE A 248 3.83 13.78 -7.68
C PHE A 248 3.87 13.93 -6.15
N THR A 249 4.98 14.43 -5.61
CA THR A 249 5.17 14.64 -4.16
C THR A 249 4.13 15.61 -3.59
N GLY A 250 3.85 16.70 -4.28
CA GLY A 250 2.85 17.68 -3.89
C GLY A 250 1.43 17.10 -3.88
N LEU A 251 1.05 16.39 -4.94
CA LEU A 251 -0.25 15.72 -5.04
C LEU A 251 -0.40 14.62 -3.98
N LEU A 252 0.65 13.84 -3.72
CA LEU A 252 0.64 12.82 -2.65
C LEU A 252 0.40 13.46 -1.28
N GLY A 253 1.07 14.58 -0.98
CA GLY A 253 0.83 15.33 0.26
C GLY A 253 -0.62 15.83 0.36
N SER A 254 -1.20 16.33 -0.73
CA SER A 254 -2.60 16.78 -0.77
C SER A 254 -3.58 15.65 -0.49
N VAL A 255 -3.41 14.49 -1.16
CA VAL A 255 -4.27 13.30 -0.97
C VAL A 255 -4.13 12.73 0.44
N ALA A 256 -2.91 12.72 0.99
CA ALA A 256 -2.67 12.32 2.38
C ALA A 256 -3.42 13.23 3.38
N GLY A 257 -3.44 14.54 3.11
CA GLY A 257 -4.22 15.50 3.91
C GLY A 257 -5.73 15.31 3.79
N ASP A 258 -6.23 14.99 2.60
CA ASP A 258 -7.65 14.67 2.39
C ASP A 258 -8.06 13.39 3.13
N LEU A 259 -7.21 12.35 3.09
CA LEU A 259 -7.42 11.12 3.85
C LEU A 259 -7.46 11.40 5.37
N ALA A 260 -6.53 12.22 5.87
CA ALA A 260 -6.48 12.60 7.29
C ALA A 260 -7.76 13.30 7.74
N LEU A 261 -8.29 14.22 6.93
CA LEU A 261 -9.55 14.93 7.21
C LEU A 261 -10.76 14.00 7.12
N THR A 262 -10.80 13.13 6.10
CA THR A 262 -11.93 12.23 5.84
C THR A 262 -12.10 11.19 6.96
N LEU A 263 -10.99 10.64 7.45
CA LEU A 263 -11.01 9.61 8.49
C LEU A 263 -10.93 10.20 9.91
N GLY A 264 -10.61 11.49 10.06
CA GLY A 264 -10.25 12.04 11.36
C GLY A 264 -8.98 11.37 11.92
N ALA A 265 -8.01 11.07 11.05
CA ALA A 265 -6.87 10.19 11.33
C ALA A 265 -5.83 10.85 12.24
N THR A 266 -6.24 11.24 13.47
CA THR A 266 -5.34 11.86 14.45
C THR A 266 -4.35 10.87 15.08
N GLY A 267 -4.48 9.59 14.81
CA GLY A 267 -3.48 8.55 15.09
C GLY A 267 -2.30 8.54 14.09
N GLY A 268 -2.40 9.33 13.02
CA GLY A 268 -1.33 9.51 12.03
C GLY A 268 -1.71 9.03 10.62
N ILE A 269 -0.96 9.54 9.65
CA ILE A 269 -1.00 9.10 8.25
C ILE A 269 0.31 8.38 7.94
N TYR A 270 0.18 7.19 7.36
CA TYR A 270 1.30 6.33 7.01
C TYR A 270 1.42 6.20 5.49
N LEU A 271 2.57 6.61 4.96
CA LEU A 271 2.91 6.49 3.55
C LEU A 271 3.63 5.16 3.36
N ALA A 272 2.98 4.22 2.70
CA ALA A 272 3.48 2.88 2.43
C ALA A 272 3.78 2.68 0.94
N GLY A 273 3.95 1.43 0.51
CA GLY A 273 4.18 1.07 -0.88
C GLY A 273 5.65 1.08 -1.29
N GLY A 274 5.94 0.41 -2.40
CA GLY A 274 7.32 0.13 -2.80
C GLY A 274 8.06 1.27 -3.51
N ILE A 275 7.40 2.39 -3.85
CA ILE A 275 8.02 3.50 -4.60
C ILE A 275 8.77 4.45 -3.66
N LEU A 276 8.10 4.96 -2.63
CA LEU A 276 8.60 6.05 -1.81
C LEU A 276 9.89 5.73 -1.04
N PRO A 277 10.06 4.55 -0.41
CA PRO A 277 11.30 4.24 0.30
C PRO A 277 12.53 4.21 -0.60
N ARG A 278 12.34 3.92 -1.90
CA ARG A 278 13.44 3.88 -2.89
C ARG A 278 13.89 5.26 -3.35
N TRP A 279 13.06 6.29 -3.13
CA TRP A 279 13.37 7.65 -3.57
C TRP A 279 14.36 8.37 -2.65
N GLY A 280 14.46 8.01 -1.38
CA GLY A 280 15.36 8.67 -0.43
C GLY A 280 15.20 10.18 -0.46
N ASP A 281 16.29 10.90 -0.71
CA ASP A 281 16.31 12.37 -0.75
C ASP A 281 15.52 12.98 -1.93
N LEU A 282 15.14 12.18 -2.92
CA LEU A 282 14.29 12.61 -4.02
C LEU A 282 12.87 12.96 -3.54
N LEU A 283 12.39 12.29 -2.47
CA LEU A 283 11.12 12.62 -1.84
C LEU A 283 11.26 13.91 -1.03
N ASN A 284 10.78 15.03 -1.56
CA ASN A 284 10.83 16.32 -0.88
C ASN A 284 9.87 16.35 0.32
N HIS A 285 10.34 15.95 1.51
CA HIS A 285 9.57 15.90 2.75
C HIS A 285 8.94 17.23 3.13
N ARG A 286 9.63 18.34 2.85
CA ARG A 286 9.10 19.69 3.14
C ARG A 286 7.90 20.01 2.24
N LEU A 287 8.00 19.74 0.95
CA LEU A 287 6.90 19.93 0.01
C LEU A 287 5.70 19.04 0.36
N LEU A 288 5.93 17.75 0.61
CA LEU A 288 4.90 16.80 1.01
C LEU A 288 4.16 17.31 2.26
N ARG A 289 4.90 17.68 3.30
CA ARG A 289 4.31 18.17 4.56
C ARG A 289 3.56 19.48 4.35
N HIS A 290 4.11 20.42 3.60
CA HIS A 290 3.44 21.68 3.27
C HIS A 290 2.09 21.43 2.58
N ARG A 291 2.05 20.53 1.59
CA ARG A 291 0.85 20.21 0.85
C ARG A 291 -0.16 19.41 1.68
N PHE A 292 0.30 18.54 2.57
CA PHE A 292 -0.54 17.85 3.56
C PHE A 292 -1.30 18.84 4.44
N GLU A 293 -0.62 19.89 4.92
CA GLU A 293 -1.20 20.92 5.78
C GLU A 293 -2.00 22.00 5.04
N ALA A 294 -1.87 22.11 3.73
CA ALA A 294 -2.49 23.17 2.92
C ALA A 294 -4.01 22.98 2.75
N LYS A 295 -4.73 22.89 3.86
CA LYS A 295 -6.19 22.70 3.93
C LYS A 295 -6.92 23.89 4.55
N GLY A 296 -6.48 25.13 4.21
CA GLY A 296 -7.12 26.37 4.62
C GLY A 296 -7.23 26.47 6.15
N ARG A 297 -8.45 26.69 6.65
CA ARG A 297 -8.69 26.83 8.10
C ARG A 297 -8.36 25.60 8.94
N PHE A 298 -8.22 24.42 8.31
CA PHE A 298 -7.84 23.16 8.98
C PHE A 298 -6.32 22.96 9.04
N LYS A 299 -5.50 23.90 8.55
CA LYS A 299 -4.04 23.80 8.64
C LYS A 299 -3.53 23.50 10.05
N PRO A 300 -3.98 24.18 11.13
CA PRO A 300 -3.54 23.85 12.50
C PRO A 300 -3.90 22.42 12.91
N TYR A 301 -5.09 21.94 12.53
CA TYR A 301 -5.53 20.57 12.82
C TYR A 301 -4.61 19.54 12.14
N LEU A 302 -4.23 19.78 10.89
CA LEU A 302 -3.33 18.88 10.14
C LEU A 302 -1.88 18.98 10.65
N ALA A 303 -1.45 20.13 11.15
CA ALA A 303 -0.11 20.34 11.69
C ALA A 303 0.17 19.42 12.90
N ASP A 304 -0.87 19.10 13.69
CA ASP A 304 -0.77 18.23 14.86
C ASP A 304 -0.74 16.73 14.49
N ILE A 305 -1.15 16.35 13.26
CA ILE A 305 -1.20 14.95 12.82
C ILE A 305 0.18 14.54 12.28
N PRO A 306 0.81 13.48 12.81
CA PRO A 306 2.07 12.99 12.28
C PRO A 306 1.88 12.31 10.92
N VAL A 307 2.86 12.47 10.05
CA VAL A 307 2.99 11.73 8.79
C VAL A 307 4.23 10.86 8.88
N TYR A 308 4.10 9.58 8.60
CA TYR A 308 5.19 8.61 8.62
C TYR A 308 5.41 8.01 7.24
N LEU A 309 6.65 7.95 6.80
CA LEU A 309 7.07 7.07 5.71
C LEU A 309 7.40 5.71 6.33
N VAL A 310 6.75 4.67 5.87
CA VAL A 310 7.03 3.29 6.28
C VAL A 310 8.26 2.81 5.51
N THR A 311 9.32 2.46 6.25
CA THR A 311 10.59 1.99 5.69
C THR A 311 10.78 0.49 5.81
N ALA A 312 9.98 -0.17 6.69
CA ALA A 312 10.00 -1.62 6.81
C ALA A 312 9.58 -2.32 5.51
N PRO A 313 10.28 -3.37 5.09
CA PRO A 313 9.87 -4.20 3.96
C PRO A 313 8.67 -5.08 4.35
N ASP A 314 7.93 -5.51 3.33
CA ASP A 314 6.92 -6.58 3.41
C ASP A 314 5.89 -6.41 4.56
N ILE A 315 5.47 -5.17 4.83
CA ILE A 315 4.55 -4.87 5.96
C ILE A 315 3.22 -5.62 5.87
N ALA A 316 2.77 -5.95 4.66
CA ALA A 316 1.57 -6.77 4.48
C ALA A 316 1.70 -8.11 5.23
N LEU A 317 2.86 -8.76 5.20
CA LEU A 317 3.10 -10.02 5.91
C LEU A 317 3.02 -9.85 7.43
N ILE A 318 3.43 -8.69 7.98
CA ILE A 318 3.28 -8.35 9.40
C ILE A 318 1.78 -8.28 9.76
N GLY A 319 1.00 -7.56 8.98
CA GLY A 319 -0.45 -7.45 9.17
C GLY A 319 -1.17 -8.80 9.04
N LEU A 320 -0.76 -9.61 8.06
CA LEU A 320 -1.28 -10.97 7.88
C LEU A 320 -0.94 -11.87 9.07
N THR A 321 0.25 -11.71 9.69
CA THR A 321 0.60 -12.44 10.91
C THR A 321 -0.39 -12.13 12.04
N ALA A 322 -0.74 -10.86 12.23
CA ALA A 322 -1.72 -10.45 13.22
C ALA A 322 -3.13 -11.01 12.90
N LEU A 323 -3.53 -11.01 11.63
CA LEU A 323 -4.82 -11.55 11.19
C LEU A 323 -4.90 -13.07 11.35
N ALA A 324 -3.87 -13.81 10.96
CA ALA A 324 -3.83 -15.27 11.08
C ALA A 324 -3.96 -15.76 12.54
N ARG A 325 -3.54 -14.93 13.49
CA ARG A 325 -3.63 -15.25 14.94
C ARG A 325 -4.97 -14.90 15.57
N ARG A 326 -5.72 -13.93 14.98
CA ARG A 326 -7.04 -13.53 15.47
C ARG A 326 -8.19 -14.44 14.96
N GLY A 327 -8.08 -14.92 13.73
CA GLY A 327 -9.06 -15.80 13.07
C GLY A 327 -8.98 -17.23 13.59
#